data_fd9a5fd4a87dcc3239c158424c3b30a1
#
_entry.id   fd9a5fd4a87dcc3239c158424c3b30a1
#
_cell.length_a   1.000
_cell.length_b   1.000
_cell.length_c   1.000
_cell.angle_alpha   90.00
_cell.angle_beta   90.00
_cell.angle_gamma   90.00
#
_symmetry.space_group_name_H-M   'P 1'
#
loop_
_entity.id
_entity.type
_entity.pdbx_description
1 polymer ?
#
loop_
_entity_poly.entity_id
_entity_poly.type
_entity_poly.pdbx_seq_one_letter_code
_entity_poly.pdbx_strand_id
1 'polypeptide(L)'
;GRGLTARFLYAIPRSSLGDRDFYTTPIAESVKNGYTKLIRSMLEVDEREEPITLSEEATAVLERLFRDTEKRFRTDLAEITDWAGKYVGAVLRIAGLLHAAQHHGFMDFTEVAGQTMENAVRIGEYFLEHAKAAYSLMGADLVNKQGEYLLSKIQKEQVREFSRRDAMRMCRNFRTADSIQPVLNRLCEYGYIAPKPTEA
;
A
#
# COMPACT_ATOMS: atom_id res chain seq x y z
N GLY A 1 -5.36 5.98 14.41
CA GLY A 1 -6.15 6.06 13.22
C GLY A 1 -5.80 5.09 12.11
N ARG A 2 -6.37 3.87 12.15
CA ARG A 2 -6.14 2.84 11.12
C ARG A 2 -6.64 3.24 9.70
N GLY A 3 -7.49 4.25 9.57
CA GLY A 3 -8.10 4.63 8.29
C GLY A 3 -7.29 5.61 7.43
N LEU A 4 -6.27 6.27 7.96
CA LEU A 4 -5.49 7.26 7.20
C LEU A 4 -4.54 6.58 6.21
N THR A 5 -3.71 5.66 6.68
CA THR A 5 -2.73 4.94 5.87
C THR A 5 -3.38 4.16 4.71
N ALA A 6 -4.58 3.63 4.94
CA ALA A 6 -5.35 2.91 3.93
C ALA A 6 -5.85 3.77 2.74
N ARG A 7 -5.70 5.09 2.79
CA ARG A 7 -6.12 6.02 1.72
C ARG A 7 -4.98 6.48 0.82
N PHE A 8 -3.74 6.16 1.17
CA PHE A 8 -2.59 6.51 0.33
C PHE A 8 -2.33 5.45 -0.73
N LEU A 9 -1.97 5.90 -1.92
CA LEU A 9 -1.39 5.06 -2.95
C LEU A 9 0.12 5.05 -2.72
N TYR A 10 0.68 3.86 -2.53
CA TYR A 10 2.10 3.67 -2.23
C TYR A 10 2.89 3.42 -3.51
N ALA A 11 4.06 4.04 -3.61
CA ALA A 11 5.03 3.74 -4.65
C ALA A 11 6.42 3.57 -4.02
N ILE A 12 6.98 2.38 -4.15
CA ILE A 12 8.32 2.03 -3.67
C ILE A 12 9.12 1.56 -4.89
N PRO A 13 9.57 2.49 -5.76
CA PRO A 13 10.32 2.13 -6.94
C PRO A 13 11.70 1.58 -6.55
N ARG A 14 12.28 0.77 -7.45
CA ARG A 14 13.64 0.29 -7.29
C ARG A 14 14.60 1.49 -7.24
N SER A 15 15.55 1.47 -6.30
CA SER A 15 16.57 2.50 -6.21
C SER A 15 17.47 2.46 -7.44
N SER A 16 17.75 3.63 -8.01
CA SER A 16 18.75 3.82 -9.05
C SER A 16 20.12 4.26 -8.49
N LEU A 17 20.31 4.15 -7.17
CA LEU A 17 21.61 4.44 -6.56
C LEU A 17 22.67 3.49 -7.10
N GLY A 18 23.77 4.07 -7.63
CA GLY A 18 24.84 3.33 -8.31
C GLY A 18 24.75 3.35 -9.85
N ASP A 19 23.53 3.50 -10.40
CA ASP A 19 23.26 3.48 -11.85
C ASP A 19 22.78 4.84 -12.37
N ARG A 20 23.01 5.93 -11.62
CA ARG A 20 22.55 7.26 -12.03
C ARG A 20 23.51 7.90 -12.99
N ASP A 21 23.01 8.40 -14.11
CA ASP A 21 23.78 9.22 -15.05
C ASP A 21 24.04 10.63 -14.45
N PHE A 22 25.23 11.15 -14.69
CA PHE A 22 25.57 12.52 -14.31
C PHE A 22 24.82 13.53 -15.20
N TYR A 23 24.72 13.23 -16.49
CA TYR A 23 23.96 14.04 -17.44
C TYR A 23 22.63 13.38 -17.75
N THR A 24 21.54 14.08 -17.45
CA THR A 24 20.18 13.64 -17.81
C THR A 24 19.69 14.40 -19.04
N THR A 25 18.95 13.71 -19.90
CA THR A 25 18.29 14.40 -21.05
C THR A 25 17.20 15.33 -20.51
N PRO A 26 17.25 16.64 -20.79
CA PRO A 26 16.22 17.57 -20.36
C PRO A 26 14.87 17.22 -20.99
N ILE A 27 13.79 17.41 -20.23
CA ILE A 27 12.43 17.29 -20.78
C ILE A 27 12.21 18.45 -21.76
N ALA A 28 11.77 18.11 -22.98
CA ALA A 28 11.48 19.13 -24.01
C ALA A 28 10.42 20.14 -23.51
N GLU A 29 10.61 21.42 -23.81
CA GLU A 29 9.69 22.48 -23.40
C GLU A 29 8.25 22.26 -23.90
N SER A 30 8.10 21.68 -25.10
CA SER A 30 6.78 21.31 -25.63
C SER A 30 6.03 20.34 -24.76
N VAL A 31 6.74 19.36 -24.15
CA VAL A 31 6.15 18.38 -23.21
C VAL A 31 5.76 19.05 -21.90
N LYS A 32 6.63 19.90 -21.34
CA LYS A 32 6.32 20.66 -20.12
C LYS A 32 5.11 21.56 -20.31
N ASN A 33 5.07 22.28 -21.42
CA ASN A 33 3.97 23.19 -21.74
C ASN A 33 2.66 22.43 -21.98
N GLY A 34 2.71 21.28 -22.69
CA GLY A 34 1.55 20.39 -22.87
C GLY A 34 0.99 19.88 -21.55
N TYR A 35 1.86 19.40 -20.67
CA TYR A 35 1.47 18.94 -19.32
C TYR A 35 0.86 20.07 -18.49
N THR A 36 1.50 21.24 -18.47
CA THR A 36 1.00 22.41 -17.73
C THR A 36 -0.38 22.85 -18.24
N LYS A 37 -0.57 22.87 -19.57
CA LYS A 37 -1.86 23.22 -20.18
C LYS A 37 -2.95 22.21 -19.80
N LEU A 38 -2.64 20.91 -19.84
CA LEU A 38 -3.57 19.85 -19.43
C LEU A 38 -4.00 20.01 -17.98
N ILE A 39 -3.04 20.16 -17.04
CA ILE A 39 -3.36 20.33 -15.62
C ILE A 39 -4.21 21.57 -15.38
N ARG A 40 -3.89 22.69 -16.02
CA ARG A 40 -4.70 23.92 -15.90
C ARG A 40 -6.12 23.72 -16.40
N SER A 41 -6.31 23.10 -17.58
CA SER A 41 -7.66 22.84 -18.10
C SER A 41 -8.48 21.95 -17.19
N MET A 42 -7.86 20.97 -16.50
CA MET A 42 -8.56 20.13 -15.52
C MET A 42 -8.93 20.87 -14.22
N LEU A 43 -8.14 21.87 -13.82
CA LEU A 43 -8.41 22.68 -12.62
C LEU A 43 -9.44 23.80 -12.86
N GLU A 44 -9.63 24.21 -14.12
CA GLU A 44 -10.55 25.28 -14.52
C GLU A 44 -11.97 24.75 -14.86
N VAL A 45 -12.22 23.44 -14.64
CA VAL A 45 -13.56 22.85 -14.86
C VAL A 45 -14.50 23.31 -13.75
N ASP A 46 -15.63 23.90 -14.13
CA ASP A 46 -16.70 24.28 -13.22
C ASP A 46 -17.34 23.04 -12.58
N GLU A 47 -17.97 23.23 -11.39
CA GLU A 47 -18.77 22.19 -10.77
C GLU A 47 -19.89 21.74 -11.72
N ARG A 48 -20.01 20.43 -11.86
CA ARG A 48 -21.05 19.82 -12.69
C ARG A 48 -22.22 19.35 -11.86
N GLU A 49 -23.41 19.54 -12.39
CA GLU A 49 -24.63 19.00 -11.78
C GLU A 49 -24.78 17.49 -12.10
N GLU A 50 -24.29 17.02 -13.25
CA GLU A 50 -24.41 15.64 -13.66
C GLU A 50 -23.19 14.80 -13.32
N PRO A 51 -23.37 13.60 -12.73
CA PRO A 51 -22.26 12.70 -12.44
C PRO A 51 -21.69 12.08 -13.72
N ILE A 52 -20.38 11.77 -13.68
CA ILE A 52 -19.75 10.94 -14.70
C ILE A 52 -20.22 9.50 -14.47
N THR A 53 -20.69 8.86 -15.52
CA THR A 53 -21.15 7.46 -15.51
C THR A 53 -20.09 6.52 -16.12
N LEU A 54 -20.36 5.23 -16.09
CA LEU A 54 -19.53 4.20 -16.73
C LEU A 54 -20.28 3.62 -17.92
N SER A 55 -19.57 3.37 -19.02
CA SER A 55 -20.12 2.56 -20.11
C SER A 55 -20.38 1.11 -19.63
N GLU A 56 -21.12 0.33 -20.42
CA GLU A 56 -21.36 -1.08 -20.11
C GLU A 56 -20.04 -1.86 -20.00
N GLU A 57 -19.11 -1.61 -20.92
CA GLU A 57 -17.77 -2.24 -20.90
C GLU A 57 -16.97 -1.82 -19.65
N ALA A 58 -16.97 -0.54 -19.29
CA ALA A 58 -16.30 -0.05 -18.10
C ALA A 58 -16.89 -0.66 -16.83
N THR A 59 -18.21 -0.81 -16.78
CA THR A 59 -18.92 -1.46 -15.68
C THR A 59 -18.52 -2.93 -15.57
N ALA A 60 -18.45 -3.66 -16.67
CA ALA A 60 -18.02 -5.06 -16.69
C ALA A 60 -16.57 -5.22 -16.19
N VAL A 61 -15.65 -4.30 -16.55
CA VAL A 61 -14.28 -4.28 -16.04
C VAL A 61 -14.26 -4.04 -14.53
N LEU A 62 -15.04 -3.08 -14.04
CA LEU A 62 -15.13 -2.76 -12.60
C LEU A 62 -15.70 -3.93 -11.79
N GLU A 63 -16.74 -4.59 -12.28
CA GLU A 63 -17.32 -5.76 -11.64
C GLU A 63 -16.31 -6.92 -11.54
N ARG A 64 -15.54 -7.18 -12.60
CA ARG A 64 -14.48 -8.19 -12.59
C ARG A 64 -13.44 -7.85 -11.54
N LEU A 65 -12.95 -6.61 -11.53
CA LEU A 65 -11.98 -6.12 -10.52
C LEU A 65 -12.52 -6.33 -9.09
N PHE A 66 -13.77 -5.94 -8.84
CA PHE A 66 -14.42 -6.10 -7.54
C PHE A 66 -14.45 -7.57 -7.11
N ARG A 67 -14.99 -8.47 -7.97
CA ARG A 67 -15.10 -9.90 -7.67
C ARG A 67 -13.73 -10.55 -7.41
N ASP A 68 -12.71 -10.17 -8.16
CA ASP A 68 -11.35 -10.71 -7.99
C ASP A 68 -10.69 -10.17 -6.72
N THR A 69 -10.89 -8.90 -6.38
CA THR A 69 -10.44 -8.32 -5.11
C THR A 69 -11.09 -9.02 -3.93
N GLU A 70 -12.40 -9.27 -3.97
CA GLU A 70 -13.13 -9.99 -2.90
C GLU A 70 -12.56 -11.40 -2.66
N LYS A 71 -12.24 -12.16 -3.71
CA LYS A 71 -11.59 -13.48 -3.55
C LYS A 71 -10.24 -13.37 -2.86
N ARG A 72 -9.47 -12.34 -3.20
CA ARG A 72 -8.11 -12.11 -2.70
C ARG A 72 -8.05 -11.70 -1.23
N PHE A 73 -9.14 -11.22 -0.62
CA PHE A 73 -9.21 -10.99 0.83
C PHE A 73 -8.96 -12.25 1.67
N ARG A 74 -9.17 -13.44 1.10
CA ARG A 74 -8.92 -14.72 1.76
C ARG A 74 -7.50 -15.25 1.52
N THR A 75 -6.71 -14.56 0.71
CA THR A 75 -5.36 -14.99 0.31
C THR A 75 -4.35 -13.87 0.49
N ASP A 76 -3.86 -13.28 -0.57
CA ASP A 76 -2.73 -12.35 -0.59
C ASP A 76 -3.05 -10.92 -0.11
N LEU A 77 -4.33 -10.58 0.06
CA LEU A 77 -4.76 -9.30 0.63
C LEU A 77 -5.19 -9.39 2.10
N ALA A 78 -5.12 -10.56 2.72
CA ALA A 78 -5.54 -10.78 4.10
C ALA A 78 -4.83 -9.87 5.12
N GLU A 79 -3.55 -9.58 4.89
CA GLU A 79 -2.73 -8.75 5.79
C GLU A 79 -2.92 -7.24 5.58
N ILE A 80 -3.50 -6.83 4.45
CA ILE A 80 -3.71 -5.42 4.08
C ILE A 80 -5.18 -5.08 3.83
N THR A 81 -6.09 -5.77 4.51
CA THR A 81 -7.55 -5.64 4.32
C THR A 81 -8.07 -4.21 4.42
N ASP A 82 -7.52 -3.41 5.34
CA ASP A 82 -7.90 -2.00 5.52
C ASP A 82 -7.63 -1.16 4.25
N TRP A 83 -6.53 -1.43 3.57
CA TRP A 83 -6.14 -0.79 2.31
C TRP A 83 -6.91 -1.37 1.12
N ALA A 84 -6.93 -2.69 1.03
CA ALA A 84 -7.56 -3.41 -0.07
C ALA A 84 -9.08 -3.14 -0.13
N GLY A 85 -9.73 -2.91 1.01
CA GLY A 85 -11.14 -2.48 1.07
C GLY A 85 -11.42 -1.10 0.45
N LYS A 86 -10.37 -0.32 0.11
CA LYS A 86 -10.49 0.97 -0.58
C LYS A 86 -9.93 0.94 -2.01
N TYR A 87 -9.34 -0.19 -2.40
CA TYR A 87 -8.63 -0.35 -3.65
C TYR A 87 -9.52 -0.13 -4.87
N VAL A 88 -10.67 -0.80 -4.95
CA VAL A 88 -11.61 -0.66 -6.08
C VAL A 88 -12.07 0.79 -6.23
N GLY A 89 -12.41 1.45 -5.13
CA GLY A 89 -12.78 2.87 -5.15
C GLY A 89 -11.62 3.80 -5.53
N ALA A 90 -10.36 3.41 -5.26
CA ALA A 90 -9.19 4.16 -5.74
C ALA A 90 -9.01 4.01 -7.25
N VAL A 91 -9.17 2.81 -7.79
CA VAL A 91 -9.11 2.55 -9.24
C VAL A 91 -10.21 3.33 -9.96
N LEU A 92 -11.43 3.36 -9.43
CA LEU A 92 -12.52 4.14 -10.02
C LEU A 92 -12.19 5.65 -10.08
N ARG A 93 -11.57 6.20 -9.03
CA ARG A 93 -11.10 7.61 -9.05
C ARG A 93 -9.99 7.84 -10.08
N ILE A 94 -9.07 6.88 -10.24
CA ILE A 94 -8.04 6.95 -11.29
C ILE A 94 -8.69 6.94 -12.67
N ALA A 95 -9.71 6.11 -12.91
CA ALA A 95 -10.45 6.10 -14.16
C ALA A 95 -11.10 7.45 -14.46
N GLY A 96 -11.72 8.08 -13.46
CA GLY A 96 -12.29 9.44 -13.60
C GLY A 96 -11.24 10.49 -13.95
N LEU A 97 -10.06 10.44 -13.31
CA LEU A 97 -8.95 11.35 -13.61
C LEU A 97 -8.38 11.12 -15.03
N LEU A 98 -8.25 9.86 -15.45
CA LEU A 98 -7.81 9.54 -16.83
C LEU A 98 -8.82 10.02 -17.84
N HIS A 99 -10.11 9.84 -17.59
CA HIS A 99 -11.20 10.33 -18.43
C HIS A 99 -11.14 11.85 -18.58
N ALA A 100 -11.05 12.59 -17.47
CA ALA A 100 -10.91 14.04 -17.49
C ALA A 100 -9.66 14.50 -18.26
N ALA A 101 -8.53 13.80 -18.08
CA ALA A 101 -7.30 14.12 -18.79
C ALA A 101 -7.40 13.88 -20.30
N GLN A 102 -8.07 12.80 -20.75
CA GLN A 102 -8.31 12.49 -22.15
C GLN A 102 -9.16 13.56 -22.87
N HIS A 103 -10.08 14.16 -22.14
CA HIS A 103 -10.99 15.19 -22.65
C HIS A 103 -10.54 16.62 -22.31
N HIS A 104 -9.30 16.80 -21.87
CA HIS A 104 -8.70 18.11 -21.54
C HIS A 104 -9.54 18.94 -20.55
N GLY A 105 -10.20 18.27 -19.60
CA GLY A 105 -11.13 18.92 -18.69
C GLY A 105 -12.50 19.25 -19.30
N PHE A 106 -12.67 19.12 -20.61
CA PHE A 106 -13.98 19.25 -21.26
C PHE A 106 -14.81 18.02 -20.95
N MET A 107 -15.83 18.23 -20.15
CA MET A 107 -16.67 17.17 -19.62
C MET A 107 -17.97 16.99 -20.44
N ASP A 108 -17.89 17.17 -21.75
CA ASP A 108 -19.03 16.89 -22.64
C ASP A 108 -19.33 15.38 -22.74
N PHE A 109 -18.34 14.56 -22.36
CA PHE A 109 -18.49 13.11 -22.30
C PHE A 109 -18.79 12.67 -20.87
N THR A 110 -19.96 12.11 -20.67
CA THR A 110 -20.43 11.68 -19.35
C THR A 110 -19.99 10.27 -18.99
N GLU A 111 -19.53 9.48 -19.97
CA GLU A 111 -19.23 8.07 -19.77
C GLU A 111 -17.73 7.75 -19.87
N VAL A 112 -17.23 7.07 -18.85
CA VAL A 112 -15.89 6.48 -18.86
C VAL A 112 -15.90 5.24 -19.74
N ALA A 113 -15.05 5.20 -20.76
CA ALA A 113 -14.93 4.06 -21.67
C ALA A 113 -14.26 2.84 -21.00
N GLY A 114 -14.55 1.64 -21.50
CA GLY A 114 -13.95 0.38 -21.03
C GLY A 114 -12.42 0.41 -21.04
N GLN A 115 -11.81 0.92 -22.13
CA GLN A 115 -10.35 1.04 -22.22
C GLN A 115 -9.75 1.95 -21.15
N THR A 116 -10.42 3.06 -20.80
CA THR A 116 -9.99 3.96 -19.73
C THR A 116 -10.04 3.26 -18.39
N MET A 117 -11.09 2.47 -18.12
CA MET A 117 -11.20 1.65 -16.92
C MET A 117 -10.10 0.58 -16.86
N GLU A 118 -9.81 -0.12 -17.96
CA GLU A 118 -8.71 -1.09 -18.00
C GLU A 118 -7.33 -0.45 -17.72
N ASN A 119 -7.08 0.74 -18.27
CA ASN A 119 -5.87 1.48 -17.96
C ASN A 119 -5.79 1.86 -16.47
N ALA A 120 -6.90 2.25 -15.88
CA ALA A 120 -6.98 2.53 -14.44
C ALA A 120 -6.72 1.28 -13.60
N VAL A 121 -7.23 0.12 -14.00
CA VAL A 121 -6.94 -1.17 -13.34
C VAL A 121 -5.44 -1.48 -13.38
N ARG A 122 -4.78 -1.34 -14.53
CA ARG A 122 -3.33 -1.55 -14.65
C ARG A 122 -2.52 -0.63 -13.73
N ILE A 123 -2.90 0.64 -13.63
CA ILE A 123 -2.30 1.58 -12.68
C ILE A 123 -2.58 1.14 -11.24
N GLY A 124 -3.80 0.71 -10.97
CA GLY A 124 -4.20 0.18 -9.67
C GLY A 124 -3.38 -1.04 -9.24
N GLU A 125 -3.15 -2.00 -10.13
CA GLU A 125 -2.31 -3.17 -9.87
C GLU A 125 -0.87 -2.78 -9.47
N TYR A 126 -0.28 -1.78 -10.13
CA TYR A 126 1.00 -1.23 -9.70
C TYR A 126 0.95 -0.77 -8.24
N PHE A 127 -0.04 0.05 -7.87
CA PHE A 127 -0.15 0.53 -6.49
C PHE A 127 -0.47 -0.58 -5.49
N LEU A 128 -1.20 -1.62 -5.90
CA LEU A 128 -1.51 -2.76 -5.05
C LEU A 128 -0.24 -3.55 -4.68
N GLU A 129 0.62 -3.85 -5.64
CA GLU A 129 1.88 -4.53 -5.35
C GLU A 129 2.82 -3.67 -4.49
N HIS A 130 2.85 -2.37 -4.72
CA HIS A 130 3.61 -1.45 -3.88
C HIS A 130 2.99 -1.28 -2.48
N ALA A 131 1.67 -1.36 -2.33
CA ALA A 131 1.02 -1.36 -1.04
C ALA A 131 1.40 -2.61 -0.21
N LYS A 132 1.41 -3.80 -0.83
CA LYS A 132 1.89 -5.03 -0.17
C LYS A 132 3.32 -4.84 0.35
N ALA A 133 4.22 -4.31 -0.48
CA ALA A 133 5.60 -4.04 -0.08
C ALA A 133 5.67 -3.01 1.07
N ALA A 134 4.90 -1.92 0.98
CA ALA A 134 4.87 -0.89 2.02
C ALA A 134 4.36 -1.43 3.36
N TYR A 135 3.29 -2.20 3.37
CA TYR A 135 2.73 -2.81 4.58
C TYR A 135 3.66 -3.87 5.17
N SER A 136 4.33 -4.66 4.32
CA SER A 136 5.37 -5.60 4.76
C SER A 136 6.52 -4.87 5.47
N LEU A 137 7.02 -3.77 4.89
CA LEU A 137 8.07 -2.94 5.51
C LEU A 137 7.61 -2.31 6.82
N MET A 138 6.39 -1.78 6.88
CA MET A 138 5.80 -1.23 8.11
C MET A 138 5.63 -2.31 9.18
N GLY A 139 5.23 -3.52 8.80
CA GLY A 139 5.12 -4.67 9.70
C GLY A 139 6.48 -5.10 10.25
N ALA A 140 7.50 -5.17 9.41
CA ALA A 140 8.87 -5.49 9.82
C ALA A 140 9.45 -4.44 10.79
N ASP A 141 9.21 -3.14 10.54
CA ASP A 141 9.63 -2.07 11.44
C ASP A 141 8.93 -2.17 12.81
N LEU A 142 7.66 -2.53 12.85
CA LEU A 142 6.93 -2.76 14.10
C LEU A 142 7.52 -3.93 14.89
N VAL A 143 7.82 -5.05 14.23
CA VAL A 143 8.45 -6.22 14.87
C VAL A 143 9.82 -5.86 15.43
N ASN A 144 10.63 -5.09 14.70
CA ASN A 144 11.94 -4.63 15.16
C ASN A 144 11.82 -3.74 16.41
N LYS A 145 10.94 -2.72 16.38
CA LYS A 145 10.67 -1.87 17.55
C LYS A 145 10.18 -2.63 18.78
N GLN A 146 9.32 -3.62 18.57
CA GLN A 146 8.86 -4.50 19.62
C GLN A 146 9.99 -5.39 20.16
N GLY A 147 10.91 -5.84 19.28
CA GLY A 147 12.11 -6.58 19.65
C GLY A 147 13.05 -5.76 20.52
N GLU A 148 13.35 -4.52 20.11
CA GLU A 148 14.17 -3.58 20.89
C GLU A 148 13.56 -3.33 22.28
N TYR A 149 12.24 -3.15 22.34
CA TYR A 149 11.52 -2.97 23.60
C TYR A 149 11.64 -4.19 24.50
N LEU A 150 11.45 -5.40 23.98
CA LEU A 150 11.63 -6.65 24.74
C LEU A 150 13.07 -6.79 25.23
N LEU A 151 14.08 -6.56 24.38
CA LEU A 151 15.49 -6.60 24.78
C LEU A 151 15.81 -5.61 25.90
N SER A 152 15.27 -4.38 25.81
CA SER A 152 15.45 -3.38 26.87
C SER A 152 14.90 -3.85 28.22
N LYS A 153 13.80 -4.59 28.24
CA LYS A 153 13.21 -5.19 29.44
C LYS A 153 14.06 -6.31 29.99
N ILE A 154 14.48 -7.26 29.13
CA ILE A 154 15.35 -8.37 29.47
C ILE A 154 16.66 -7.83 30.12
N GLN A 155 17.28 -6.81 29.55
CA GLN A 155 18.48 -6.18 30.08
C GLN A 155 18.24 -5.49 31.42
N LYS A 156 17.17 -4.71 31.53
CA LYS A 156 16.83 -3.98 32.75
C LYS A 156 16.53 -4.92 33.93
N GLU A 157 15.85 -6.01 33.67
CA GLU A 157 15.48 -7.00 34.67
C GLU A 157 16.55 -8.10 34.87
N GLN A 158 17.63 -8.03 34.08
CA GLN A 158 18.77 -8.97 34.08
C GLN A 158 18.33 -10.44 33.91
N VAL A 159 17.29 -10.67 33.13
CA VAL A 159 16.71 -11.99 32.89
C VAL A 159 17.62 -12.76 31.93
N ARG A 160 18.11 -13.94 32.35
CA ARG A 160 18.94 -14.81 31.53
C ARG A 160 18.15 -15.89 30.78
N GLU A 161 17.07 -16.34 31.37
CA GLU A 161 16.18 -17.34 30.77
C GLU A 161 14.74 -16.90 30.98
N PHE A 162 13.89 -17.05 29.97
CA PHE A 162 12.48 -16.68 30.06
C PHE A 162 11.64 -17.58 29.16
N SER A 163 10.41 -17.80 29.56
CA SER A 163 9.40 -18.45 28.71
C SER A 163 8.67 -17.40 27.86
N ARG A 164 7.96 -17.87 26.83
CA ARG A 164 7.06 -17.00 26.02
C ARG A 164 6.07 -16.24 26.93
N ARG A 165 5.58 -16.88 27.97
CA ARG A 165 4.66 -16.27 28.92
C ARG A 165 5.32 -15.17 29.76
N ASP A 166 6.57 -15.33 30.12
CA ASP A 166 7.33 -14.30 30.83
C ASP A 166 7.61 -13.10 29.95
N ALA A 167 7.98 -13.32 28.69
CA ALA A 167 8.14 -12.25 27.70
C ALA A 167 6.85 -11.44 27.51
N MET A 168 5.69 -12.09 27.49
CA MET A 168 4.39 -11.41 27.42
C MET A 168 4.06 -10.63 28.69
N ARG A 169 4.50 -11.08 29.87
CA ARG A 169 4.35 -10.31 31.13
C ARG A 169 5.24 -9.08 31.16
N MET A 170 6.48 -9.21 30.72
CA MET A 170 7.42 -8.08 30.64
C MET A 170 6.93 -7.01 29.66
N CYS A 171 6.27 -7.44 28.56
CA CYS A 171 5.80 -6.57 27.49
C CYS A 171 4.27 -6.61 27.39
N ARG A 172 3.58 -5.69 28.07
CA ARG A 172 2.10 -5.63 28.10
C ARG A 172 1.43 -5.41 26.74
N ASN A 173 2.20 -5.15 25.70
CA ASN A 173 1.71 -4.89 24.33
C ASN A 173 1.30 -6.18 23.60
N PHE A 174 1.74 -7.35 24.05
CA PHE A 174 1.40 -8.63 23.45
C PHE A 174 0.20 -9.26 24.16
N ARG A 175 -0.91 -9.38 23.43
CA ARG A 175 -2.16 -9.93 23.99
C ARG A 175 -2.28 -11.45 23.83
N THR A 176 -1.60 -12.03 22.84
CA THR A 176 -1.65 -13.46 22.52
C THR A 176 -0.25 -14.01 22.28
N ALA A 177 -0.09 -15.33 22.46
CA ALA A 177 1.16 -16.02 22.17
C ALA A 177 1.60 -15.88 20.71
N ASP A 178 0.64 -15.79 19.79
CA ASP A 178 0.92 -15.61 18.35
C ASP A 178 1.44 -14.21 18.04
N SER A 179 1.02 -13.20 18.80
CA SER A 179 1.47 -11.81 18.56
C SER A 179 2.93 -11.57 18.94
N ILE A 180 3.50 -12.34 19.89
CA ILE A 180 4.91 -12.22 20.29
C ILE A 180 5.86 -13.10 19.45
N GLN A 181 5.34 -14.17 18.82
CA GLN A 181 6.17 -15.13 18.11
C GLN A 181 7.03 -14.51 16.99
N PRO A 182 6.52 -13.61 16.14
CA PRO A 182 7.36 -12.93 15.12
C PRO A 182 8.54 -12.16 15.74
N VAL A 183 8.32 -11.55 16.92
CA VAL A 183 9.37 -10.80 17.64
C VAL A 183 10.44 -11.76 18.17
N LEU A 184 10.05 -12.86 18.78
CA LEU A 184 10.99 -13.86 19.28
C LEU A 184 11.81 -14.48 18.13
N ASN A 185 11.16 -14.82 17.01
CA ASN A 185 11.84 -15.32 15.83
C ASN A 185 12.88 -14.33 15.31
N ARG A 186 12.52 -13.04 15.21
CA ARG A 186 13.42 -11.97 14.76
C ARG A 186 14.62 -11.82 15.70
N LEU A 187 14.42 -11.87 17.01
CA LEU A 187 15.51 -11.80 17.99
C LEU A 187 16.42 -13.03 17.92
N CYS A 188 15.88 -14.22 17.62
CA CYS A 188 16.67 -15.42 17.36
C CYS A 188 17.50 -15.29 16.07
N GLU A 189 16.91 -14.80 14.97
CA GLU A 189 17.59 -14.56 13.69
C GLU A 189 18.81 -13.63 13.85
N TYR A 190 18.68 -12.61 14.68
CA TYR A 190 19.75 -11.66 14.98
C TYR A 190 20.72 -12.14 16.08
N GLY A 191 20.50 -13.32 16.66
CA GLY A 191 21.37 -13.91 17.67
C GLY A 191 21.28 -13.25 19.05
N TYR A 192 20.27 -12.44 19.31
CA TYR A 192 20.08 -11.83 20.65
C TYR A 192 19.55 -12.81 21.68
N ILE A 193 18.79 -13.80 21.27
CA ILE A 193 18.27 -14.88 22.09
C ILE A 193 18.43 -16.22 21.35
N ALA A 194 18.41 -17.31 22.10
CA ALA A 194 18.40 -18.66 21.53
C ALA A 194 17.35 -19.52 22.22
N PRO A 195 16.63 -20.39 21.48
CA PRO A 195 15.75 -21.37 22.11
C PRO A 195 16.56 -22.36 22.94
N LYS A 196 16.10 -22.59 24.19
CA LYS A 196 16.70 -23.63 25.02
C LYS A 196 16.14 -25.00 24.60
N PRO A 197 16.99 -26.02 24.36
CA PRO A 197 16.50 -27.37 24.12
C PRO A 197 15.61 -27.81 25.28
N THR A 198 14.39 -28.25 24.99
CA THR A 198 13.55 -28.89 25.98
C THR A 198 14.02 -30.33 26.13
N GLU A 199 14.50 -30.71 27.29
CA GLU A 199 14.74 -32.13 27.61
C GLU A 199 13.40 -32.86 27.45
N ALA A 200 13.38 -33.88 26.60
CA ALA A 200 12.19 -34.71 26.34
C ALA A 200 11.88 -35.63 27.53
#